data_07865e627d5dd5b53539a19f035ec74b
#
_entry.id   07865e627d5dd5b53539a19f035ec74b
#
_cell.length_a   1.000
_cell.length_b   1.000
_cell.length_c   1.000
_cell.angle_alpha   90.00
_cell.angle_beta   90.00
_cell.angle_gamma   90.00
#
_symmetry.space_group_name_H-M   'P 1'
#
loop_
_entity.id
_entity.type
_entity.pdbx_description
1 polymer ?
#
loop_
_entity_poly.entity_id
_entity_poly.type
_entity_poly.pdbx_seq_one_letter_code
_entity_poly.pdbx_strand_id
1 'polypeptide(L)'
;MRKATLMALVVPLAASAQIALFTVNNGAEVPIGAVLDLGKVAVGDTASVRIRVRNIGTKTANITYFFADGVGFSVDRPTLPFPIAPGSVQDALLSFTQTTVAPLYPANLRVDSDINSVSAYVIAAVVVGPALTVFPACTGSNGPPPSIDFGPVQAGQVRLCNFSLQNPGAQDMTISTFQIAGAAFHISMGPSAPFTIPGGGAITFVVNFTPGAAASYTGSLAIATRTYSLKGTAFNTPLPTPLLEFDSGSIQSAQQRRLTMRLPSAAASSASGSVALAFLPDTTVATDDPAVVFLATGSRSLPFSVTQGSTLISIGGQTSAMFQTGTTSGRIRFTLSGVVTAGDPTTLLTIPATAMSIDSAIATRRLGDLDIQLTGFDNTYSAGVMTFTFSDISGQTLLPGAIRADFTQDFRTFFTKAQAGSAFQVRVSFPVTGDTSGIGSVDVQLSNSAGIKSQHLIFQ
;
A
#
# COMPACT_ATOMS: atom_id res chain seq x y z
N MET A 1 -50.28 47.00 11.25
CA MET A 1 -49.41 46.33 10.26
C MET A 1 -49.16 44.89 10.72
N ARG A 2 -49.91 43.94 10.17
CA ARG A 2 -49.75 42.50 10.48
C ARG A 2 -48.75 41.94 9.48
N LYS A 3 -47.62 41.43 9.97
CA LYS A 3 -46.67 40.67 9.15
C LYS A 3 -47.21 39.25 8.95
N ALA A 4 -47.52 38.88 7.72
CA ALA A 4 -47.82 37.54 7.34
C ALA A 4 -46.51 36.78 7.10
N THR A 5 -46.22 35.80 7.91
CA THR A 5 -45.10 34.86 7.72
C THR A 5 -45.55 33.78 6.74
N LEU A 6 -44.98 33.80 5.52
CA LEU A 6 -45.18 32.78 4.52
C LEU A 6 -44.34 31.56 4.91
N MET A 7 -45.00 30.51 5.39
CA MET A 7 -44.39 29.20 5.69
C MET A 7 -44.24 28.42 4.38
N ALA A 8 -43.05 28.40 3.82
CA ALA A 8 -42.76 27.57 2.65
C ALA A 8 -42.85 26.10 3.06
N LEU A 9 -43.84 25.43 2.56
CA LEU A 9 -43.97 23.97 2.67
C LEU A 9 -42.92 23.31 1.79
N VAL A 10 -41.80 22.91 2.38
CA VAL A 10 -40.84 22.05 1.70
C VAL A 10 -41.42 20.64 1.65
N VAL A 11 -42.03 20.30 0.53
CA VAL A 11 -42.41 18.92 0.23
C VAL A 11 -41.10 18.17 -0.05
N PRO A 12 -40.73 17.17 0.72
CA PRO A 12 -39.58 16.35 0.35
C PRO A 12 -39.92 15.61 -0.94
N LEU A 13 -39.29 15.96 -2.05
CA LEU A 13 -39.27 15.11 -3.23
C LEU A 13 -38.70 13.77 -2.76
N ALA A 14 -39.51 12.71 -2.83
CA ALA A 14 -39.07 11.36 -2.63
C ALA A 14 -37.94 11.10 -3.65
N ALA A 15 -36.68 11.08 -3.17
CA ALA A 15 -35.50 10.83 -4.00
C ALA A 15 -35.59 9.37 -4.51
N SER A 16 -36.11 9.19 -5.73
CA SER A 16 -36.08 7.93 -6.47
C SER A 16 -34.71 7.73 -7.10
N ALA A 17 -34.27 6.48 -7.34
CA ALA A 17 -33.11 6.23 -8.16
C ALA A 17 -33.30 6.93 -9.52
N GLN A 18 -32.31 7.70 -9.91
CA GLN A 18 -32.35 8.45 -11.15
C GLN A 18 -30.99 8.25 -11.85
N ILE A 19 -31.03 7.82 -13.09
CA ILE A 19 -29.83 7.68 -13.91
C ILE A 19 -29.66 8.90 -14.80
N ALA A 20 -28.40 9.29 -15.05
CA ALA A 20 -28.00 10.33 -15.98
C ALA A 20 -26.88 9.82 -16.89
N LEU A 21 -26.87 10.29 -18.15
CA LEU A 21 -25.90 9.89 -19.15
C LEU A 21 -24.88 11.01 -19.40
N PHE A 22 -23.61 10.60 -19.50
CA PHE A 22 -22.49 11.48 -19.81
C PHE A 22 -21.63 10.85 -20.90
N THR A 23 -20.98 11.67 -21.72
CA THR A 23 -19.80 11.26 -22.45
C THR A 23 -18.57 11.49 -21.59
N VAL A 24 -17.56 10.63 -21.71
CA VAL A 24 -16.27 10.76 -21.00
C VAL A 24 -15.16 10.96 -22.03
N ASN A 25 -14.51 12.11 -21.99
CA ASN A 25 -13.37 12.43 -22.82
C ASN A 25 -12.21 12.92 -21.97
N ASN A 26 -11.07 12.23 -22.00
CA ASN A 26 -9.87 12.53 -21.20
C ASN A 26 -10.17 12.68 -19.69
N GLY A 27 -11.11 11.87 -19.17
CA GLY A 27 -11.54 11.92 -17.76
C GLY A 27 -12.59 12.98 -17.45
N ALA A 28 -12.86 13.92 -18.34
CA ALA A 28 -13.91 14.92 -18.20
C ALA A 28 -15.28 14.33 -18.58
N GLU A 29 -16.30 14.56 -17.75
CA GLU A 29 -17.69 14.17 -17.99
C GLU A 29 -18.46 15.34 -18.61
N VAL A 30 -19.13 15.09 -19.72
CA VAL A 30 -20.04 16.04 -20.35
C VAL A 30 -21.44 15.40 -20.39
N PRO A 31 -22.47 16.04 -19.82
CA PRO A 31 -23.83 15.52 -19.90
C PRO A 31 -24.27 15.32 -21.34
N ILE A 32 -24.89 14.17 -21.64
CA ILE A 32 -25.48 13.93 -22.96
C ILE A 32 -26.79 14.69 -23.05
N GLY A 33 -26.87 15.60 -24.02
CA GLY A 33 -28.09 16.34 -24.32
C GLY A 33 -29.14 15.48 -25.12
N ALA A 34 -30.08 16.13 -25.73
CA ALA A 34 -31.10 15.46 -26.56
C ALA A 34 -30.48 14.76 -27.80
N VAL A 35 -29.33 15.24 -28.28
CA VAL A 35 -28.62 14.69 -29.44
C VAL A 35 -27.15 14.47 -29.11
N LEU A 36 -26.63 13.30 -29.45
CA LEU A 36 -25.22 12.95 -29.44
C LEU A 36 -24.75 12.76 -30.89
N ASP A 37 -23.92 13.67 -31.39
CA ASP A 37 -23.38 13.61 -32.74
C ASP A 37 -21.98 12.95 -32.71
N LEU A 38 -21.84 11.81 -33.40
CA LEU A 38 -20.57 11.11 -33.61
C LEU A 38 -19.77 11.67 -34.81
N GLY A 39 -20.33 12.65 -35.51
CA GLY A 39 -19.69 13.32 -36.63
C GLY A 39 -19.63 12.50 -37.93
N LYS A 40 -18.66 12.84 -38.80
CA LYS A 40 -18.45 12.16 -40.07
C LYS A 40 -17.46 11.01 -39.92
N VAL A 41 -17.88 9.83 -40.27
CA VAL A 41 -17.11 8.57 -40.19
C VAL A 41 -16.82 8.10 -41.61
N ALA A 42 -15.58 7.75 -41.94
CA ALA A 42 -15.27 7.20 -43.24
C ALA A 42 -15.82 5.77 -43.42
N VAL A 43 -16.12 5.41 -44.65
CA VAL A 43 -16.62 4.06 -44.99
C VAL A 43 -15.72 2.99 -44.41
N GLY A 44 -16.31 2.08 -43.64
CA GLY A 44 -15.62 0.95 -43.00
C GLY A 44 -14.89 1.29 -41.71
N ASP A 45 -14.85 2.55 -41.32
CA ASP A 45 -14.29 2.94 -40.01
C ASP A 45 -15.27 2.80 -38.88
N THR A 46 -14.73 2.82 -37.66
CA THR A 46 -15.53 2.82 -36.43
C THR A 46 -15.30 4.13 -35.66
N ALA A 47 -16.38 4.84 -35.40
CA ALA A 47 -16.39 5.90 -34.41
C ALA A 47 -16.83 5.32 -33.06
N SER A 48 -16.19 5.74 -31.97
CA SER A 48 -16.56 5.27 -30.63
C SER A 48 -16.55 6.41 -29.63
N VAL A 49 -17.48 6.34 -28.67
CA VAL A 49 -17.54 7.27 -27.55
C VAL A 49 -17.83 6.50 -26.25
N ARG A 50 -17.16 6.85 -25.19
CA ARG A 50 -17.44 6.27 -23.86
C ARG A 50 -18.66 6.95 -23.28
N ILE A 51 -19.68 6.13 -22.98
CA ILE A 51 -20.90 6.54 -22.30
C ILE A 51 -20.75 6.15 -20.84
N ARG A 52 -21.00 7.09 -19.95
CA ARG A 52 -21.07 6.86 -18.51
C ARG A 52 -22.48 6.99 -18.02
N VAL A 53 -23.00 5.94 -17.39
CA VAL A 53 -24.27 5.94 -16.67
C VAL A 53 -23.97 6.22 -15.21
N ARG A 54 -24.50 7.31 -14.67
CA ARG A 54 -24.38 7.68 -13.26
C ARG A 54 -25.70 7.53 -12.56
N ASN A 55 -25.71 6.89 -11.41
CA ASN A 55 -26.87 6.94 -10.51
C ASN A 55 -26.75 8.18 -9.62
N ILE A 56 -27.58 9.19 -9.93
CA ILE A 56 -27.66 10.45 -9.17
C ILE A 56 -28.77 10.43 -8.10
N GLY A 57 -29.45 9.30 -7.96
CA GLY A 57 -30.47 9.07 -6.93
C GLY A 57 -29.90 8.53 -5.62
N THR A 58 -30.81 8.17 -4.71
CA THR A 58 -30.47 7.67 -3.37
C THR A 58 -30.69 6.16 -3.19
N LYS A 59 -31.22 5.48 -4.22
CA LYS A 59 -31.41 4.02 -4.24
C LYS A 59 -30.59 3.40 -5.35
N THR A 60 -30.21 2.13 -5.19
CA THR A 60 -29.57 1.35 -6.25
C THR A 60 -30.49 1.28 -7.47
N ALA A 61 -29.99 1.59 -8.65
CA ALA A 61 -30.66 1.45 -9.93
C ALA A 61 -30.23 0.14 -10.61
N ASN A 62 -31.15 -0.75 -10.89
CA ASN A 62 -30.88 -1.97 -11.65
C ASN A 62 -31.11 -1.70 -13.14
N ILE A 63 -30.02 -1.68 -13.92
CA ILE A 63 -30.11 -1.43 -15.36
C ILE A 63 -30.61 -2.70 -16.05
N THR A 64 -31.73 -2.60 -16.70
CA THR A 64 -32.42 -3.73 -17.39
C THR A 64 -32.30 -3.63 -18.90
N TYR A 65 -32.04 -2.44 -19.44
CA TYR A 65 -31.86 -2.18 -20.87
C TYR A 65 -30.76 -1.14 -21.09
N PHE A 66 -29.85 -1.40 -22.05
CA PHE A 66 -28.82 -0.46 -22.44
C PHE A 66 -28.35 -0.77 -23.86
N PHE A 67 -28.94 -0.10 -24.86
CA PHE A 67 -28.66 -0.32 -26.26
C PHE A 67 -28.72 1.00 -27.05
N ALA A 68 -28.17 0.98 -28.24
CA ALA A 68 -28.36 2.00 -29.27
C ALA A 68 -29.08 1.36 -30.45
N ASP A 69 -30.35 1.67 -30.56
CA ASP A 69 -31.22 1.10 -31.61
C ASP A 69 -31.06 1.89 -32.90
N GLY A 70 -30.15 1.44 -33.75
CA GLY A 70 -29.82 2.04 -35.04
C GLY A 70 -28.89 1.17 -35.84
N VAL A 71 -28.96 1.25 -37.16
CA VAL A 71 -28.11 0.45 -38.05
C VAL A 71 -26.65 0.87 -37.92
N GLY A 72 -25.79 -0.09 -37.62
CA GLY A 72 -24.35 0.16 -37.46
C GLY A 72 -23.91 0.59 -36.05
N PHE A 73 -24.86 0.80 -35.14
CA PHE A 73 -24.53 1.14 -33.75
C PHE A 73 -24.50 -0.11 -32.88
N SER A 74 -23.59 -0.10 -31.91
CA SER A 74 -23.45 -1.14 -30.88
C SER A 74 -23.02 -0.53 -29.55
N VAL A 75 -23.38 -1.18 -28.44
CA VAL A 75 -22.96 -0.78 -27.10
C VAL A 75 -22.30 -1.98 -26.42
N ASP A 76 -21.00 -1.83 -26.14
CA ASP A 76 -20.24 -2.77 -25.31
C ASP A 76 -20.41 -2.35 -23.85
N ARG A 77 -21.05 -3.22 -23.05
CA ARG A 77 -21.52 -2.98 -21.69
C ARG A 77 -21.51 -4.25 -20.84
N PRO A 78 -21.62 -4.15 -19.51
CA PRO A 78 -21.79 -5.32 -18.64
C PRO A 78 -23.05 -6.12 -18.99
N THR A 79 -23.07 -7.40 -18.63
CA THR A 79 -24.23 -8.28 -18.80
C THR A 79 -25.44 -7.73 -18.04
N LEU A 80 -26.58 -7.62 -18.72
CA LEU A 80 -27.85 -7.17 -18.11
C LEU A 80 -28.54 -8.32 -17.36
N PRO A 81 -29.24 -8.03 -16.25
CA PRO A 81 -29.27 -6.76 -15.53
C PRO A 81 -28.03 -6.55 -14.66
N PHE A 82 -27.66 -5.27 -14.41
CA PHE A 82 -26.58 -4.94 -13.48
C PHE A 82 -26.96 -3.74 -12.59
N PRO A 83 -26.52 -3.73 -11.31
CA PRO A 83 -26.84 -2.66 -10.37
C PRO A 83 -25.83 -1.52 -10.44
N ILE A 84 -26.29 -0.28 -10.24
CA ILE A 84 -25.45 0.90 -9.98
C ILE A 84 -25.87 1.48 -8.64
N ALA A 85 -24.99 1.45 -7.64
CA ALA A 85 -25.22 2.01 -6.32
C ALA A 85 -25.39 3.55 -6.37
N PRO A 86 -26.05 4.19 -5.38
CA PRO A 86 -26.15 5.64 -5.29
C PRO A 86 -24.79 6.33 -5.42
N GLY A 87 -24.70 7.36 -6.27
CA GLY A 87 -23.48 8.11 -6.54
C GLY A 87 -22.43 7.39 -7.41
N SER A 88 -22.61 6.09 -7.67
CA SER A 88 -21.69 5.28 -8.48
C SER A 88 -21.94 5.44 -9.97
N VAL A 89 -20.97 4.97 -10.76
CA VAL A 89 -20.99 5.04 -12.23
C VAL A 89 -20.69 3.70 -12.87
N GLN A 90 -21.20 3.50 -14.09
CA GLN A 90 -20.86 2.40 -14.98
C GLN A 90 -20.55 2.94 -16.36
N ASP A 91 -19.40 2.56 -16.91
CA ASP A 91 -18.99 2.93 -18.27
C ASP A 91 -19.40 1.85 -19.28
N ALA A 92 -19.71 2.28 -20.48
CA ALA A 92 -19.93 1.47 -21.66
C ALA A 92 -19.31 2.15 -22.89
N LEU A 93 -19.07 1.40 -23.95
CA LEU A 93 -18.54 1.95 -25.21
C LEU A 93 -19.63 1.90 -26.26
N LEU A 94 -20.09 3.08 -26.71
CA LEU A 94 -20.94 3.21 -27.90
C LEU A 94 -20.05 3.27 -29.12
N SER A 95 -20.29 2.39 -30.08
CA SER A 95 -19.53 2.32 -31.34
C SER A 95 -20.49 2.39 -32.53
N PHE A 96 -20.03 3.02 -33.60
CA PHE A 96 -20.72 3.09 -34.89
C PHE A 96 -19.80 2.69 -36.03
N THR A 97 -20.21 1.73 -36.85
CA THR A 97 -19.47 1.28 -38.05
C THR A 97 -20.44 1.03 -39.19
N GLN A 98 -20.18 1.58 -40.36
CA GLN A 98 -20.95 1.34 -41.58
C GLN A 98 -20.08 1.33 -42.80
N THR A 99 -20.45 0.53 -43.81
CA THR A 99 -19.80 0.40 -45.10
C THR A 99 -20.54 1.12 -46.22
N THR A 100 -21.70 1.69 -45.96
CA THR A 100 -22.53 2.40 -46.94
C THR A 100 -22.49 3.89 -46.66
N VAL A 101 -22.23 4.70 -47.69
CA VAL A 101 -22.23 6.15 -47.56
C VAL A 101 -23.65 6.67 -47.39
N ALA A 102 -23.89 7.43 -46.36
CA ALA A 102 -25.15 8.18 -46.17
C ALA A 102 -24.89 9.42 -45.30
N PRO A 103 -25.63 10.51 -45.56
CA PRO A 103 -25.43 11.75 -44.81
C PRO A 103 -25.93 11.68 -43.36
N LEU A 104 -26.71 10.66 -43.02
CA LEU A 104 -27.26 10.48 -41.68
C LEU A 104 -27.54 9.00 -41.40
N TYR A 105 -27.01 8.53 -40.27
CA TYR A 105 -27.40 7.29 -39.61
C TYR A 105 -27.94 7.65 -38.23
N PRO A 106 -29.23 7.50 -37.99
CA PRO A 106 -29.83 7.77 -36.70
C PRO A 106 -29.85 6.53 -35.82
N ALA A 107 -29.75 6.73 -34.50
CA ALA A 107 -30.02 5.74 -33.49
C ALA A 107 -30.69 6.37 -32.27
N ASN A 108 -31.34 5.54 -31.47
CA ASN A 108 -31.82 5.91 -30.13
C ASN A 108 -31.01 5.18 -29.07
N LEU A 109 -30.10 5.90 -28.40
CA LEU A 109 -29.39 5.39 -27.21
C LEU A 109 -30.37 5.42 -26.05
N ARG A 110 -30.73 4.24 -25.52
CA ARG A 110 -31.67 4.10 -24.41
C ARG A 110 -31.10 3.28 -23.29
N VAL A 111 -31.30 3.77 -22.07
CA VAL A 111 -30.92 3.10 -20.82
C VAL A 111 -32.14 3.08 -19.91
N ASP A 112 -32.61 1.88 -19.56
CA ASP A 112 -33.73 1.71 -18.63
C ASP A 112 -33.20 1.09 -17.34
N SER A 113 -33.72 1.57 -16.24
CA SER A 113 -33.59 0.94 -14.94
C SER A 113 -34.95 0.52 -14.42
N ASP A 114 -34.98 -0.18 -13.30
CA ASP A 114 -36.22 -0.52 -12.56
C ASP A 114 -36.96 0.71 -12.04
N ILE A 115 -36.43 1.92 -12.18
CA ILE A 115 -37.00 3.15 -11.62
C ILE A 115 -37.26 4.23 -12.69
N ASN A 116 -36.36 4.42 -13.66
CA ASN A 116 -36.51 5.40 -14.72
C ASN A 116 -35.81 5.01 -16.01
N SER A 117 -36.18 5.69 -17.09
CA SER A 117 -35.60 5.53 -18.42
C SER A 117 -34.98 6.86 -18.87
N VAL A 118 -33.82 6.79 -19.53
CA VAL A 118 -33.11 7.94 -20.13
C VAL A 118 -32.76 7.58 -21.57
N SER A 119 -32.97 8.49 -22.50
CA SER A 119 -32.62 8.29 -23.90
C SER A 119 -31.98 9.54 -24.50
N ALA A 120 -31.15 9.34 -25.54
CA ALA A 120 -30.62 10.39 -26.38
C ALA A 120 -30.69 9.96 -27.85
N TYR A 121 -30.95 10.90 -28.73
CA TYR A 121 -30.88 10.67 -30.17
C TYR A 121 -29.41 10.71 -30.60
N VAL A 122 -28.90 9.65 -31.22
CA VAL A 122 -27.53 9.55 -31.71
C VAL A 122 -27.51 9.66 -33.21
N ILE A 123 -26.61 10.45 -33.75
CA ILE A 123 -26.43 10.61 -35.18
C ILE A 123 -24.97 10.39 -35.58
N ALA A 124 -24.77 9.86 -36.78
CA ALA A 124 -23.48 9.79 -37.44
C ALA A 124 -23.69 9.97 -38.97
N ALA A 125 -22.68 10.45 -39.67
CA ALA A 125 -22.67 10.51 -41.13
C ALA A 125 -21.54 9.62 -41.66
N VAL A 126 -21.81 8.83 -42.69
CA VAL A 126 -20.74 8.06 -43.37
C VAL A 126 -20.37 8.77 -44.65
N VAL A 127 -19.11 9.13 -44.77
CA VAL A 127 -18.55 9.83 -45.90
C VAL A 127 -17.53 8.96 -46.64
N VAL A 128 -17.41 9.15 -47.95
CA VAL A 128 -16.28 8.62 -48.72
C VAL A 128 -15.05 9.42 -48.28
N GLY A 129 -14.32 8.90 -47.30
CA GLY A 129 -13.03 9.45 -46.96
C GLY A 129 -11.94 8.71 -47.68
N PRO A 130 -10.76 9.32 -47.90
CA PRO A 130 -9.59 8.55 -48.23
C PRO A 130 -9.40 7.51 -47.11
N ALA A 131 -9.40 6.24 -47.46
CA ALA A 131 -9.35 5.14 -46.54
C ALA A 131 -7.93 4.96 -46.03
N LEU A 132 -7.50 5.83 -45.09
CA LEU A 132 -6.26 5.56 -44.35
C LEU A 132 -6.43 4.29 -43.54
N THR A 133 -5.62 3.30 -43.83
CA THR A 133 -5.57 2.07 -43.08
C THR A 133 -4.34 2.08 -42.20
N VAL A 134 -4.54 1.94 -40.89
CA VAL A 134 -3.47 1.85 -39.89
C VAL A 134 -3.34 0.40 -39.49
N PHE A 135 -2.18 -0.19 -39.69
CA PHE A 135 -1.88 -1.57 -39.29
C PHE A 135 -0.86 -1.55 -38.15
N PRO A 136 -1.27 -1.77 -36.89
CA PRO A 136 -0.31 -1.97 -35.82
C PRO A 136 0.29 -3.36 -35.90
N ALA A 137 1.60 -3.47 -35.87
CA ALA A 137 2.33 -4.72 -35.73
C ALA A 137 2.74 -4.98 -34.28
N CYS A 138 1.81 -4.80 -33.33
CA CYS A 138 2.02 -5.12 -31.92
C CYS A 138 1.41 -6.48 -31.60
N THR A 139 2.12 -7.29 -30.84
CA THR A 139 1.56 -8.49 -30.25
C THR A 139 0.52 -8.11 -29.19
N GLY A 140 -0.76 -8.42 -29.42
CA GLY A 140 -1.87 -8.17 -28.49
C GLY A 140 -3.01 -7.34 -29.06
N SER A 141 -2.86 -6.70 -30.20
CA SER A 141 -3.99 -6.02 -30.89
C SER A 141 -4.74 -7.03 -31.77
N ASN A 142 -5.65 -7.78 -31.18
CA ASN A 142 -6.59 -8.62 -31.92
C ASN A 142 -7.82 -7.77 -32.30
N GLY A 143 -7.73 -6.98 -33.32
CA GLY A 143 -8.88 -6.26 -33.84
C GLY A 143 -8.51 -5.02 -34.67
N PRO A 144 -9.39 -4.59 -35.56
CA PRO A 144 -9.22 -3.33 -36.26
C PRO A 144 -9.32 -2.15 -35.27
N PRO A 145 -8.65 -1.03 -35.54
CA PRO A 145 -8.75 0.16 -34.71
C PRO A 145 -10.23 0.53 -34.46
N PRO A 146 -10.62 0.97 -33.23
CA PRO A 146 -10.14 2.26 -32.72
C PRO A 146 -9.22 2.19 -31.50
N SER A 147 -8.92 1.01 -30.96
CA SER A 147 -8.05 0.96 -29.79
C SER A 147 -6.83 0.07 -30.01
N ILE A 148 -5.68 0.57 -29.64
CA ILE A 148 -4.38 -0.08 -29.79
C ILE A 148 -3.89 -0.42 -28.38
N ASP A 149 -3.74 -1.71 -28.09
CA ASP A 149 -3.29 -2.21 -26.81
C ASP A 149 -1.83 -2.64 -26.87
N PHE A 150 -0.99 -1.97 -26.09
CA PHE A 150 0.42 -2.32 -25.94
C PHE A 150 0.63 -3.52 -25.00
N GLY A 151 -0.43 -3.96 -24.31
CA GLY A 151 -0.39 -5.05 -23.35
C GLY A 151 0.42 -4.71 -22.09
N PRO A 152 0.75 -5.76 -21.28
CA PRO A 152 1.53 -5.58 -20.08
C PRO A 152 3.02 -5.39 -20.38
N VAL A 153 3.64 -4.39 -19.75
CA VAL A 153 5.07 -4.05 -19.87
C VAL A 153 5.63 -3.82 -18.46
N GLN A 154 6.83 -4.27 -18.20
CA GLN A 154 7.49 -3.98 -16.93
C GLN A 154 7.77 -2.47 -16.82
N ALA A 155 7.48 -1.86 -15.67
CA ALA A 155 7.79 -0.47 -15.41
C ALA A 155 9.28 -0.17 -15.66
N GLY A 156 9.56 0.92 -16.38
CA GLY A 156 10.90 1.29 -16.81
C GLY A 156 11.39 0.60 -18.08
N GLN A 157 10.65 -0.36 -18.64
CA GLN A 157 10.97 -0.98 -19.94
C GLN A 157 10.19 -0.31 -21.07
N VAL A 158 10.68 -0.50 -22.28
CA VAL A 158 10.07 0.05 -23.49
C VAL A 158 9.47 -1.05 -24.34
N ARG A 159 8.23 -0.88 -24.76
CA ARG A 159 7.62 -1.70 -25.81
C ARG A 159 7.46 -0.86 -27.07
N LEU A 160 8.05 -1.34 -28.17
CA LEU A 160 7.96 -0.74 -29.49
C LEU A 160 6.77 -1.34 -30.23
N CYS A 161 6.02 -0.51 -30.93
CA CYS A 161 4.98 -0.94 -31.86
C CYS A 161 5.20 -0.28 -33.20
N ASN A 162 5.37 -1.08 -34.23
CA ASN A 162 5.49 -0.61 -35.61
C ASN A 162 4.11 -0.42 -36.24
N PHE A 163 3.93 0.64 -36.95
CA PHE A 163 2.70 0.96 -37.66
C PHE A 163 2.98 1.14 -39.14
N SER A 164 2.06 0.68 -39.97
CA SER A 164 2.01 1.01 -41.41
C SER A 164 0.78 1.85 -41.65
N LEU A 165 0.96 3.03 -42.21
CA LEU A 165 -0.10 3.93 -42.61
C LEU A 165 -0.18 3.89 -44.14
N GLN A 166 -1.27 3.34 -44.67
CA GLN A 166 -1.46 3.13 -46.12
C GLN A 166 -2.52 4.09 -46.67
N ASN A 167 -2.25 4.61 -47.85
CA ASN A 167 -3.20 5.30 -48.69
C ASN A 167 -3.66 4.38 -49.83
N PRO A 168 -4.78 3.66 -49.67
CA PRO A 168 -5.28 2.77 -50.73
C PRO A 168 -5.94 3.51 -51.90
N GLY A 169 -6.10 4.83 -51.80
CA GLY A 169 -6.64 5.66 -52.87
C GLY A 169 -5.64 5.87 -54.01
N ALA A 170 -6.13 6.27 -55.20
CA ALA A 170 -5.29 6.57 -56.37
C ALA A 170 -4.67 7.96 -56.32
N GLN A 171 -5.12 8.83 -55.45
CA GLN A 171 -4.65 10.23 -55.30
C GLN A 171 -3.74 10.35 -54.09
N ASP A 172 -2.79 11.26 -54.17
CA ASP A 172 -1.91 11.63 -53.07
C ASP A 172 -2.74 12.19 -51.90
N MET A 173 -2.33 11.84 -50.69
CA MET A 173 -2.99 12.27 -49.48
C MET A 173 -2.02 13.03 -48.59
N THR A 174 -2.35 14.27 -48.23
CA THR A 174 -1.59 15.07 -47.28
C THR A 174 -2.15 14.88 -45.87
N ILE A 175 -1.30 14.45 -44.94
CA ILE A 175 -1.57 14.31 -43.53
C ILE A 175 -1.11 15.57 -42.81
N SER A 176 -2.05 16.39 -42.39
CA SER A 176 -1.79 17.64 -41.67
C SER A 176 -1.73 17.47 -40.13
N THR A 177 -2.35 16.42 -39.63
CA THR A 177 -2.33 16.10 -38.19
C THR A 177 -1.71 14.73 -37.98
N PHE A 178 -0.63 14.68 -37.19
CA PHE A 178 0.04 13.47 -36.77
C PHE A 178 0.61 13.72 -35.39
N GLN A 179 -0.16 13.37 -34.35
CA GLN A 179 0.16 13.70 -32.95
C GLN A 179 -0.18 12.54 -32.01
N ILE A 180 0.59 12.43 -30.96
CA ILE A 180 0.35 11.47 -29.87
C ILE A 180 0.17 12.22 -28.58
N ALA A 181 -0.73 11.74 -27.74
CA ALA A 181 -0.96 12.23 -26.38
C ALA A 181 -0.97 11.06 -25.40
N GLY A 182 -0.55 11.33 -24.14
CA GLY A 182 -0.41 10.35 -23.07
C GLY A 182 1.03 10.23 -22.62
N ALA A 183 1.28 10.40 -21.32
CA ALA A 183 2.62 10.56 -20.75
C ALA A 183 3.60 9.39 -21.03
N ALA A 184 3.06 8.17 -21.27
CA ALA A 184 3.86 6.98 -21.52
C ALA A 184 3.98 6.61 -23.02
N PHE A 185 3.36 7.36 -23.92
CA PHE A 185 3.33 7.06 -25.36
C PHE A 185 4.06 8.11 -26.15
N HIS A 186 4.98 7.70 -27.05
CA HIS A 186 5.80 8.59 -27.85
C HIS A 186 5.97 8.05 -29.26
N ILE A 187 5.92 8.90 -30.28
CA ILE A 187 6.37 8.55 -31.61
C ILE A 187 7.90 8.63 -31.63
N SER A 188 8.56 7.48 -31.73
CA SER A 188 10.03 7.39 -31.72
C SER A 188 10.65 7.42 -33.11
N MET A 189 9.90 7.05 -34.14
CA MET A 189 10.29 7.09 -35.54
C MET A 189 9.04 7.40 -36.36
N GLY A 190 9.15 8.30 -37.33
CA GLY A 190 8.06 8.64 -38.24
C GLY A 190 8.26 10.01 -38.86
N PRO A 191 7.41 10.38 -39.84
CA PRO A 191 7.44 11.69 -40.46
C PRO A 191 6.93 12.77 -39.52
N SER A 192 7.31 14.00 -39.73
CA SER A 192 6.72 15.19 -39.12
C SER A 192 5.57 15.71 -39.98
N ALA A 193 4.42 16.01 -39.37
CA ALA A 193 3.31 16.62 -40.07
C ALA A 193 3.63 18.10 -40.45
N PRO A 194 3.21 18.61 -41.64
CA PRO A 194 2.47 17.88 -42.67
C PRO A 194 3.38 16.98 -43.53
N PHE A 195 2.87 15.81 -43.96
CA PHE A 195 3.53 14.93 -44.92
C PHE A 195 2.52 14.31 -45.90
N THR A 196 3.00 13.84 -47.06
CA THR A 196 2.16 13.28 -48.13
C THR A 196 2.41 11.79 -48.29
N ILE A 197 1.35 11.01 -48.43
CA ILE A 197 1.39 9.58 -48.80
C ILE A 197 0.87 9.46 -50.23
N PRO A 198 1.71 9.02 -51.17
CA PRO A 198 1.29 8.83 -52.57
C PRO A 198 0.11 7.87 -52.70
N GLY A 199 -0.68 8.00 -53.75
CA GLY A 199 -1.74 7.05 -54.09
C GLY A 199 -1.20 5.62 -54.19
N GLY A 200 -1.80 4.66 -53.51
CA GLY A 200 -1.34 3.28 -53.37
C GLY A 200 -0.09 3.11 -52.46
N GLY A 201 0.47 4.20 -51.92
CA GLY A 201 1.67 4.18 -51.10
C GLY A 201 1.41 3.90 -49.62
N ALA A 202 2.51 3.66 -48.87
CA ALA A 202 2.49 3.49 -47.43
C ALA A 202 3.71 4.14 -46.78
N ILE A 203 3.58 4.54 -45.56
CA ILE A 203 4.67 4.94 -44.68
C ILE A 203 4.62 4.13 -43.38
N THR A 204 5.78 3.99 -42.74
CA THR A 204 5.88 3.33 -41.43
C THR A 204 6.27 4.33 -40.35
N PHE A 205 5.79 4.10 -39.15
CA PHE A 205 6.20 4.84 -37.97
C PHE A 205 6.20 3.91 -36.74
N VAL A 206 6.85 4.34 -35.67
CA VAL A 206 7.01 3.56 -34.45
C VAL A 206 6.48 4.35 -33.28
N VAL A 207 5.62 3.71 -32.48
CA VAL A 207 5.19 4.25 -31.21
C VAL A 207 5.82 3.43 -30.09
N ASN A 208 6.42 4.11 -29.15
CA ASN A 208 6.95 3.54 -27.92
C ASN A 208 5.93 3.69 -26.80
N PHE A 209 5.75 2.62 -26.04
CA PHE A 209 5.11 2.64 -24.73
C PHE A 209 6.18 2.48 -23.67
N THR A 210 6.39 3.53 -22.83
CA THR A 210 7.46 3.62 -21.84
C THR A 210 6.85 3.99 -20.47
N PRO A 211 6.23 3.04 -19.78
CA PRO A 211 5.60 3.32 -18.49
C PRO A 211 6.63 3.47 -17.37
N GLY A 212 6.58 4.56 -16.60
CA GLY A 212 7.50 4.82 -15.47
C GLY A 212 7.16 4.08 -14.18
N ALA A 213 5.89 3.67 -13.98
CA ALA A 213 5.41 3.01 -12.78
C ALA A 213 4.34 1.96 -13.10
N ALA A 214 4.08 1.03 -12.16
CA ALA A 214 3.01 0.06 -12.30
C ALA A 214 1.64 0.74 -12.23
N ALA A 215 0.97 0.83 -13.37
CA ALA A 215 -0.33 1.47 -13.53
C ALA A 215 -0.95 1.08 -14.88
N SER A 216 -2.23 1.42 -15.07
CA SER A 216 -2.86 1.43 -16.39
C SER A 216 -2.63 2.81 -17.04
N TYR A 217 -2.25 2.79 -18.30
CA TYR A 217 -1.97 3.97 -19.09
C TYR A 217 -2.93 4.08 -20.26
N THR A 218 -3.37 5.29 -20.54
CA THR A 218 -4.19 5.62 -21.69
C THR A 218 -3.57 6.78 -22.44
N GLY A 219 -3.80 6.81 -23.75
CA GLY A 219 -3.34 7.85 -24.62
C GLY A 219 -4.17 7.92 -25.90
N SER A 220 -3.79 8.77 -26.81
CA SER A 220 -4.42 8.89 -28.12
C SER A 220 -3.39 9.17 -29.22
N LEU A 221 -3.64 8.60 -30.37
CA LEU A 221 -2.89 8.85 -31.60
C LEU A 221 -3.83 9.49 -32.63
N ALA A 222 -3.61 10.76 -32.95
CA ALA A 222 -4.39 11.50 -33.94
C ALA A 222 -3.66 11.45 -35.28
N ILE A 223 -4.32 10.96 -36.34
CA ILE A 223 -3.83 10.90 -37.71
C ILE A 223 -4.91 11.45 -38.64
N ALA A 224 -4.61 12.55 -39.30
CA ALA A 224 -5.57 13.31 -40.12
C ALA A 224 -6.83 13.67 -39.29
N THR A 225 -7.98 13.15 -39.64
CA THR A 225 -9.25 13.41 -38.95
C THR A 225 -9.60 12.30 -37.94
N ARG A 226 -8.75 11.28 -37.78
CA ARG A 226 -9.03 10.11 -36.92
C ARG A 226 -8.21 10.14 -35.66
N THR A 227 -8.82 9.65 -34.56
CA THR A 227 -8.14 9.46 -33.29
C THR A 227 -8.25 8.02 -32.86
N TYR A 228 -7.11 7.41 -32.59
CA TYR A 228 -6.99 6.05 -32.08
C TYR A 228 -6.70 6.10 -30.57
N SER A 229 -7.44 5.33 -29.81
CA SER A 229 -7.17 5.18 -28.38
C SER A 229 -5.96 4.26 -28.18
N LEU A 230 -5.01 4.67 -27.34
CA LEU A 230 -3.87 3.88 -26.92
C LEU A 230 -4.09 3.42 -25.50
N LYS A 231 -3.77 2.16 -25.20
CA LYS A 231 -3.77 1.63 -23.85
C LYS A 231 -2.60 0.69 -23.63
N GLY A 232 -2.17 0.59 -22.39
CA GLY A 232 -1.15 -0.33 -21.94
C GLY A 232 -1.18 -0.45 -20.43
N THR A 233 -0.68 -1.53 -19.89
CA THR A 233 -0.54 -1.73 -18.46
C THR A 233 0.91 -1.93 -18.09
N ALA A 234 1.32 -1.40 -16.95
CA ALA A 234 2.64 -1.64 -16.42
C ALA A 234 2.58 -2.42 -15.12
N PHE A 235 3.54 -3.28 -14.91
CA PHE A 235 3.69 -4.05 -13.68
C PHE A 235 5.12 -3.91 -13.14
N ASN A 236 5.26 -3.99 -11.82
CA ASN A 236 6.57 -4.13 -11.20
C ASN A 236 6.95 -5.60 -11.12
N THR A 237 8.19 -5.92 -11.47
CA THR A 237 8.74 -7.23 -11.14
C THR A 237 8.88 -7.32 -9.63
N PRO A 238 8.37 -8.40 -8.99
CA PRO A 238 8.59 -8.60 -7.57
C PRO A 238 10.10 -8.53 -7.25
N LEU A 239 10.45 -7.83 -6.19
CA LEU A 239 11.82 -7.88 -5.68
C LEU A 239 12.14 -9.31 -5.23
N PRO A 240 13.36 -9.81 -5.47
CA PRO A 240 13.86 -10.96 -4.74
C PRO A 240 13.66 -10.72 -3.25
N THR A 241 13.21 -11.75 -2.51
CA THR A 241 12.92 -11.58 -1.06
C THR A 241 14.17 -11.04 -0.35
N PRO A 242 14.11 -9.85 0.26
CA PRO A 242 15.25 -9.26 0.94
C PRO A 242 15.70 -10.12 2.12
N LEU A 243 17.01 -10.24 2.27
CA LEU A 243 17.66 -10.86 3.43
C LEU A 243 17.97 -9.76 4.44
N LEU A 244 17.48 -9.93 5.67
CA LEU A 244 17.77 -9.06 6.79
C LEU A 244 18.90 -9.72 7.59
N GLU A 245 20.02 -9.01 7.74
CA GLU A 245 21.21 -9.48 8.43
C GLU A 245 21.48 -8.58 9.63
N PHE A 246 21.79 -9.22 10.76
CA PHE A 246 22.12 -8.54 12.00
C PHE A 246 23.62 -8.71 12.25
N ASP A 247 24.23 -7.73 12.92
CA ASP A 247 25.61 -7.82 13.34
C ASP A 247 25.86 -9.06 14.21
N SER A 248 27.10 -9.55 14.25
CA SER A 248 27.50 -10.71 15.02
C SER A 248 27.39 -10.48 16.54
N GLY A 249 27.13 -11.54 17.29
CA GLY A 249 27.04 -11.56 18.73
C GLY A 249 25.68 -12.05 19.23
N SER A 250 25.61 -12.36 20.53
CA SER A 250 24.38 -12.78 21.18
C SER A 250 23.36 -11.64 21.24
N ILE A 251 22.12 -11.94 20.94
CA ILE A 251 21.03 -10.98 21.07
C ILE A 251 20.57 -10.98 22.51
N GLN A 252 20.47 -9.80 23.12
CA GLN A 252 19.99 -9.59 24.47
C GLN A 252 19.12 -8.34 24.56
N SER A 253 18.40 -8.19 25.67
CA SER A 253 17.69 -6.95 26.02
C SER A 253 18.69 -5.80 26.22
N ALA A 254 18.22 -4.56 26.08
CA ALA A 254 18.93 -3.32 26.31
C ALA A 254 20.19 -3.14 25.40
N GLN A 255 20.16 -3.73 24.21
CA GLN A 255 21.25 -3.60 23.23
C GLN A 255 20.85 -2.71 22.06
N GLN A 256 21.87 -2.11 21.44
CA GLN A 256 21.79 -1.48 20.13
C GLN A 256 22.41 -2.42 19.11
N ARG A 257 21.64 -2.74 18.04
CA ARG A 257 22.01 -3.71 17.03
C ARG A 257 21.95 -3.07 15.65
N ARG A 258 22.78 -3.58 14.75
CA ARG A 258 22.82 -3.13 13.35
C ARG A 258 22.02 -4.07 12.48
N LEU A 259 21.14 -3.48 11.66
CA LEU A 259 20.43 -4.13 10.58
C LEU A 259 21.06 -3.74 9.26
N THR A 260 21.36 -4.73 8.41
CA THR A 260 21.64 -4.56 6.98
C THR A 260 20.62 -5.32 6.17
N MET A 261 20.29 -4.83 4.98
CA MET A 261 19.36 -5.48 4.06
C MET A 261 20.02 -5.66 2.71
N ARG A 262 19.91 -6.84 2.13
CA ARG A 262 20.39 -7.11 0.77
C ARG A 262 19.45 -8.05 0.01
N LEU A 263 19.55 -8.03 -1.30
CA LEU A 263 18.86 -8.97 -2.16
C LEU A 263 19.77 -10.15 -2.49
N PRO A 264 19.23 -11.37 -2.63
CA PRO A 264 20.00 -12.54 -3.07
C PRO A 264 20.43 -12.46 -4.55
N SER A 265 19.75 -11.63 -5.35
CA SER A 265 20.10 -11.31 -6.73
C SER A 265 19.77 -9.85 -7.05
N ALA A 266 20.32 -9.31 -8.14
CA ALA A 266 20.14 -7.92 -8.52
C ALA A 266 18.66 -7.56 -8.76
N ALA A 267 18.25 -6.38 -8.31
CA ALA A 267 16.91 -5.86 -8.53
C ALA A 267 16.64 -5.65 -10.02
N ALA A 268 15.57 -6.20 -10.55
CA ALA A 268 15.19 -6.02 -11.96
C ALA A 268 14.70 -4.59 -12.26
N SER A 269 14.23 -3.86 -11.25
CA SER A 269 13.82 -2.46 -11.31
C SER A 269 14.13 -1.77 -9.98
N SER A 270 14.27 -0.43 -10.01
CA SER A 270 14.33 0.34 -8.77
C SER A 270 13.03 0.22 -8.00
N ALA A 271 13.13 0.15 -6.68
CA ALA A 271 11.98 0.07 -5.78
C ALA A 271 12.24 0.82 -4.48
N SER A 272 11.16 1.22 -3.83
CA SER A 272 11.20 1.85 -2.51
C SER A 272 10.03 1.37 -1.67
N GLY A 273 10.21 1.42 -0.36
CA GLY A 273 9.22 0.99 0.60
C GLY A 273 9.62 1.39 2.01
N SER A 274 9.07 0.72 3.00
CA SER A 274 9.46 0.90 4.39
C SER A 274 9.67 -0.44 5.09
N VAL A 275 10.65 -0.47 6.01
CA VAL A 275 10.86 -1.54 6.97
C VAL A 275 10.30 -1.12 8.31
N ALA A 276 9.44 -1.95 8.89
CA ALA A 276 8.78 -1.67 10.17
C ALA A 276 9.13 -2.71 11.22
N LEU A 277 9.20 -2.26 12.49
CA LEU A 277 9.40 -3.06 13.69
C LEU A 277 8.06 -3.24 14.41
N ALA A 278 7.76 -4.46 14.82
CA ALA A 278 6.69 -4.75 15.78
C ALA A 278 7.25 -5.66 16.87
N PHE A 279 7.03 -5.31 18.13
CA PHE A 279 7.46 -6.13 19.25
C PHE A 279 6.33 -7.07 19.70
N LEU A 280 6.69 -8.31 19.98
CA LEU A 280 5.80 -9.38 20.45
C LEU A 280 6.38 -9.89 21.77
N PRO A 281 5.92 -9.39 22.93
CA PRO A 281 6.45 -9.80 24.23
C PRO A 281 6.12 -11.26 24.55
N ASP A 282 6.99 -11.92 25.29
CA ASP A 282 6.76 -13.28 25.83
C ASP A 282 6.03 -13.26 27.18
N THR A 283 5.77 -12.08 27.73
CA THR A 283 5.05 -11.89 28.99
C THR A 283 3.63 -11.38 28.79
N THR A 284 2.73 -11.66 29.71
CA THR A 284 1.37 -11.10 29.75
C THR A 284 1.28 -9.78 30.54
N VAL A 285 2.36 -9.37 31.18
CA VAL A 285 2.42 -8.13 31.98
C VAL A 285 2.63 -6.92 31.09
N ALA A 286 3.44 -7.06 30.03
CA ALA A 286 3.64 -6.04 29.02
C ALA A 286 2.96 -6.45 27.71
N THR A 287 2.32 -5.50 27.03
CA THR A 287 1.69 -5.69 25.71
C THR A 287 2.60 -5.20 24.58
N ASP A 288 3.63 -4.40 24.92
CA ASP A 288 4.57 -3.80 23.99
C ASP A 288 5.84 -3.36 24.73
N ASP A 289 6.91 -3.05 23.99
CA ASP A 289 8.12 -2.40 24.51
C ASP A 289 8.45 -1.17 23.68
N PRO A 290 8.16 0.05 24.18
CA PRO A 290 8.35 1.29 23.44
C PRO A 290 9.82 1.61 23.13
N ALA A 291 10.77 0.95 23.79
CA ALA A 291 12.19 1.11 23.52
C ALA A 291 12.65 0.37 22.25
N VAL A 292 11.79 -0.47 21.64
CA VAL A 292 12.07 -1.12 20.36
C VAL A 292 11.85 -0.11 19.23
N VAL A 293 12.89 0.58 18.82
CA VAL A 293 12.86 1.64 17.81
C VAL A 293 14.14 1.68 16.97
N PHE A 294 14.08 2.28 15.80
CA PHE A 294 15.27 2.67 15.05
C PHE A 294 15.89 3.94 15.65
N LEU A 295 17.19 3.92 15.92
CA LEU A 295 17.89 5.02 16.61
C LEU A 295 17.91 6.32 15.80
N ALA A 296 17.96 6.22 14.47
CA ALA A 296 18.05 7.40 13.60
C ALA A 296 16.84 8.33 13.73
N THR A 297 15.65 7.79 14.04
CA THR A 297 14.41 8.56 14.07
C THR A 297 13.62 8.42 15.36
N GLY A 298 14.00 7.49 16.25
CA GLY A 298 13.20 7.11 17.40
C GLY A 298 11.84 6.47 17.03
N SER A 299 11.65 6.07 15.78
CA SER A 299 10.42 5.48 15.27
C SER A 299 10.57 3.99 15.00
N ARG A 300 9.43 3.32 14.75
CA ARG A 300 9.39 1.90 14.38
C ARG A 300 9.38 1.65 12.88
N SER A 301 9.59 2.67 12.08
CA SER A 301 9.62 2.53 10.63
C SER A 301 10.70 3.40 10.01
N LEU A 302 11.41 2.85 9.02
CA LEU A 302 12.36 3.58 8.18
C LEU A 302 12.07 3.32 6.71
N PRO A 303 12.22 4.33 5.84
CA PRO A 303 12.16 4.12 4.41
C PRO A 303 13.36 3.31 3.94
N PHE A 304 13.17 2.50 2.91
CA PHE A 304 14.25 1.86 2.19
C PHE A 304 14.13 2.08 0.69
N SER A 305 15.24 1.95 -0.02
CA SER A 305 15.27 2.00 -1.48
C SER A 305 16.33 1.06 -2.03
N VAL A 306 16.08 0.57 -3.24
CA VAL A 306 17.03 -0.22 -4.02
C VAL A 306 17.03 0.30 -5.44
N THR A 307 18.22 0.42 -6.02
CA THR A 307 18.41 0.83 -7.43
C THR A 307 18.42 -0.40 -8.32
N GLN A 308 17.87 -0.28 -9.53
CA GLN A 308 17.95 -1.33 -10.55
C GLN A 308 19.40 -1.81 -10.73
N GLY A 309 19.60 -3.11 -10.84
CA GLY A 309 20.91 -3.75 -10.97
C GLY A 309 21.67 -3.91 -9.64
N SER A 310 21.19 -3.35 -8.53
CA SER A 310 21.84 -3.47 -7.22
C SER A 310 21.31 -4.67 -6.42
N THR A 311 22.17 -5.25 -5.60
CA THR A 311 21.81 -6.18 -4.53
C THR A 311 21.78 -5.49 -3.16
N LEU A 312 22.29 -4.24 -3.05
CA LEU A 312 22.33 -3.50 -1.81
C LEU A 312 21.07 -2.65 -1.66
N ILE A 313 20.50 -2.69 -0.46
CA ILE A 313 19.32 -1.90 -0.08
C ILE A 313 19.79 -0.78 0.85
N SER A 314 19.40 0.45 0.55
CA SER A 314 19.61 1.60 1.42
C SER A 314 18.44 1.70 2.41
N ILE A 315 18.71 1.85 3.71
CA ILE A 315 17.73 2.00 4.80
C ILE A 315 17.92 3.39 5.40
N GLY A 316 16.89 4.23 5.35
CA GLY A 316 17.00 5.62 5.84
C GLY A 316 18.09 6.44 5.14
N GLY A 317 18.44 6.10 3.88
CA GLY A 317 19.52 6.74 3.13
C GLY A 317 20.91 6.19 3.44
N GLN A 318 21.05 5.16 4.29
CA GLN A 318 22.31 4.56 4.71
C GLN A 318 22.37 3.07 4.31
N THR A 319 23.57 2.47 4.32
CA THR A 319 23.75 1.04 4.03
C THR A 319 23.31 0.12 5.17
N SER A 320 23.06 0.68 6.35
CA SER A 320 22.60 -0.05 7.54
C SER A 320 21.81 0.88 8.45
N ALA A 321 20.99 0.31 9.32
CA ALA A 321 20.25 1.03 10.36
C ALA A 321 20.57 0.45 11.74
N MET A 322 20.66 1.32 12.74
CA MET A 322 20.77 0.90 14.14
C MET A 322 19.39 0.89 14.77
N PHE A 323 19.08 -0.15 15.54
CA PHE A 323 17.84 -0.27 16.31
C PHE A 323 18.13 -0.74 17.75
N GLN A 324 17.19 -0.48 18.66
CA GLN A 324 17.24 -0.98 20.03
C GLN A 324 16.39 -2.25 20.14
N THR A 325 16.92 -3.23 20.91
CA THR A 325 16.23 -4.50 21.19
C THR A 325 15.13 -4.36 22.23
N GLY A 326 15.02 -3.20 22.88
CA GLY A 326 14.08 -3.00 23.99
C GLY A 326 14.59 -3.59 25.29
N THR A 327 13.75 -3.60 26.30
CA THR A 327 14.05 -4.05 27.67
C THR A 327 13.40 -5.39 28.02
N THR A 328 12.47 -5.86 27.21
CA THR A 328 11.59 -7.02 27.47
C THR A 328 12.02 -8.22 26.62
N SER A 329 11.92 -9.43 27.17
CA SER A 329 12.06 -10.66 26.39
C SER A 329 10.87 -10.85 25.45
N GLY A 330 11.16 -11.36 24.23
CA GLY A 330 10.13 -11.52 23.22
C GLY A 330 10.71 -11.62 21.81
N ARG A 331 9.95 -11.19 20.82
CA ARG A 331 10.36 -11.23 19.42
C ARG A 331 10.13 -9.88 18.74
N ILE A 332 11.13 -9.39 18.05
CA ILE A 332 10.98 -8.25 17.15
C ILE A 332 10.66 -8.80 15.77
N ARG A 333 9.50 -8.44 15.24
CA ARG A 333 9.09 -8.76 13.88
C ARG A 333 9.42 -7.59 12.97
N PHE A 334 10.24 -7.88 11.96
CA PHE A 334 10.54 -6.95 10.87
C PHE A 334 9.60 -7.26 9.70
N THR A 335 8.93 -6.26 9.18
CA THR A 335 8.04 -6.37 8.02
C THR A 335 8.38 -5.31 6.99
N LEU A 336 8.30 -5.68 5.71
CA LEU A 336 8.47 -4.74 4.61
C LEU A 336 7.11 -4.38 4.02
N SER A 337 6.95 -3.13 3.63
CA SER A 337 5.75 -2.62 2.98
C SER A 337 6.09 -1.66 1.85
N GLY A 338 5.12 -1.39 0.96
CA GLY A 338 5.31 -0.52 -0.20
C GLY A 338 5.98 -1.21 -1.41
N VAL A 339 6.35 -2.49 -1.30
CA VAL A 339 6.92 -3.29 -2.40
C VAL A 339 6.26 -4.66 -2.48
N VAL A 340 6.28 -5.24 -3.68
CA VAL A 340 5.93 -6.66 -3.89
C VAL A 340 7.23 -7.45 -3.89
N THR A 341 7.31 -8.48 -3.06
CA THR A 341 8.45 -9.39 -2.95
C THR A 341 8.11 -10.78 -3.49
N ALA A 342 9.11 -11.55 -3.91
CA ALA A 342 8.91 -12.89 -4.44
C ALA A 342 8.45 -13.90 -3.37
N GLY A 343 8.73 -13.62 -2.09
CA GLY A 343 8.32 -14.43 -0.94
C GLY A 343 7.96 -13.55 0.25
N ASP A 344 7.64 -14.18 1.38
CA ASP A 344 7.35 -13.46 2.64
C ASP A 344 8.61 -12.72 3.13
N PRO A 345 8.58 -11.39 3.22
CA PRO A 345 9.70 -10.58 3.69
C PRO A 345 9.74 -10.44 5.22
N THR A 346 8.94 -11.22 5.95
CA THR A 346 8.88 -11.16 7.42
C THR A 346 10.07 -11.87 8.05
N THR A 347 10.77 -11.17 8.95
CA THR A 347 11.87 -11.74 9.74
C THR A 347 11.59 -11.54 11.23
N LEU A 348 11.86 -12.58 12.03
CA LEU A 348 11.72 -12.54 13.49
C LEU A 348 13.10 -12.60 14.14
N LEU A 349 13.35 -11.65 15.04
CA LEU A 349 14.54 -11.62 15.90
C LEU A 349 14.10 -11.90 17.34
N THR A 350 14.62 -12.96 17.95
CA THR A 350 14.27 -13.34 19.33
C THR A 350 15.17 -12.62 20.32
N ILE A 351 14.56 -12.00 21.32
CA ILE A 351 15.20 -11.44 22.52
C ILE A 351 14.97 -12.45 23.63
N PRO A 352 16.01 -13.21 24.07
CA PRO A 352 15.81 -14.29 25.00
C PRO A 352 15.44 -13.79 26.40
N ALA A 353 14.67 -14.60 27.11
CA ALA A 353 14.49 -14.47 28.53
C ALA A 353 15.82 -14.77 29.25
N THR A 354 16.19 -13.94 30.21
CA THR A 354 17.43 -14.11 30.99
C THR A 354 17.14 -14.06 32.48
N ALA A 355 17.98 -14.73 33.25
CA ALA A 355 18.00 -14.51 34.68
C ALA A 355 18.23 -13.00 34.94
N MET A 356 17.56 -12.46 35.94
CA MET A 356 17.65 -11.02 36.24
C MET A 356 19.05 -10.59 36.59
N SER A 357 19.37 -9.31 36.40
CA SER A 357 20.55 -8.68 36.98
C SER A 357 20.22 -8.01 38.31
N ILE A 358 21.21 -7.92 39.18
CA ILE A 358 21.19 -7.05 40.36
C ILE A 358 22.32 -6.01 40.09
N ASP A 359 21.91 -4.76 39.89
CA ASP A 359 22.80 -3.68 39.48
C ASP A 359 23.37 -2.93 40.69
N SER A 360 22.57 -2.86 41.79
CA SER A 360 22.99 -2.29 43.08
C SER A 360 22.27 -3.03 44.20
N ALA A 361 22.99 -3.24 45.27
CA ALA A 361 22.44 -3.88 46.46
C ALA A 361 23.11 -3.29 47.73
N ILE A 362 22.31 -2.92 48.70
CA ILE A 362 22.78 -2.35 49.97
C ILE A 362 22.01 -3.02 51.14
N ALA A 363 22.72 -3.42 52.17
CA ALA A 363 22.16 -3.89 53.43
C ALA A 363 22.61 -2.92 54.54
N THR A 364 21.63 -2.39 55.29
CA THR A 364 21.86 -1.41 56.35
C THR A 364 21.25 -1.91 57.65
N ARG A 365 22.03 -1.82 58.72
CA ARG A 365 21.54 -2.06 60.09
C ARG A 365 21.00 -0.78 60.68
N ARG A 366 19.83 -0.89 61.30
CA ARG A 366 19.23 0.16 62.14
C ARG A 366 18.80 -0.43 63.45
N LEU A 367 18.60 0.40 64.45
CA LEU A 367 18.09 -0.07 65.76
C LEU A 367 16.75 -0.75 65.55
N GLY A 368 16.70 -2.07 65.79
CA GLY A 368 15.51 -2.88 65.68
C GLY A 368 15.06 -3.20 64.22
N ASP A 369 15.90 -2.95 63.21
CA ASP A 369 15.52 -3.20 61.83
C ASP A 369 16.75 -3.48 60.93
N LEU A 370 16.58 -4.42 59.97
CA LEU A 370 17.56 -4.66 58.90
C LEU A 370 16.91 -4.28 57.56
N ASP A 371 17.48 -3.34 56.87
CA ASP A 371 16.97 -2.80 55.64
C ASP A 371 17.81 -3.26 54.43
N ILE A 372 17.21 -3.91 53.47
CA ILE A 372 17.84 -4.42 52.26
C ILE A 372 17.21 -3.75 51.09
N GLN A 373 18.04 -3.07 50.26
CA GLN A 373 17.62 -2.39 49.03
C GLN A 373 18.35 -2.99 47.85
N LEU A 374 17.60 -3.32 46.80
CA LEU A 374 18.10 -3.87 45.54
C LEU A 374 17.54 -3.07 44.40
N THR A 375 18.40 -2.78 43.42
CA THR A 375 17.97 -2.35 42.06
C THR A 375 18.47 -3.37 41.08
N GLY A 376 17.72 -3.55 40.02
CA GLY A 376 18.09 -4.51 38.98
C GLY A 376 17.20 -4.44 37.75
N PHE A 377 17.33 -5.47 36.94
CA PHE A 377 16.67 -5.56 35.65
C PHE A 377 16.12 -6.98 35.43
N ASP A 378 14.82 -7.10 35.10
CA ASP A 378 14.15 -8.36 34.80
C ASP A 378 13.40 -8.27 33.47
N ASN A 379 13.99 -8.78 32.39
CA ASN A 379 13.37 -8.73 31.07
C ASN A 379 12.18 -9.69 30.90
N THR A 380 11.91 -10.53 31.90
CA THR A 380 10.78 -11.47 31.88
C THR A 380 9.54 -10.94 32.59
N TYR A 381 9.66 -9.89 33.39
CA TYR A 381 8.61 -9.35 34.28
C TYR A 381 8.03 -10.42 35.22
N SER A 382 8.81 -11.42 35.59
CA SER A 382 8.37 -12.56 36.41
C SER A 382 9.16 -12.71 37.70
N ALA A 383 9.95 -11.70 38.09
CA ALA A 383 10.57 -11.62 39.38
C ALA A 383 9.51 -11.80 40.49
N GLY A 384 9.88 -12.52 41.55
CA GLY A 384 8.87 -12.73 42.62
C GLY A 384 9.42 -13.31 43.88
N VAL A 385 9.93 -14.53 43.89
CA VAL A 385 10.37 -15.17 45.10
C VAL A 385 11.76 -14.71 45.51
N MET A 386 11.87 -14.20 46.74
CA MET A 386 13.16 -13.84 47.35
C MET A 386 13.42 -14.77 48.53
N THR A 387 14.70 -15.13 48.69
CA THR A 387 15.19 -15.90 49.84
C THR A 387 16.31 -15.12 50.50
N PHE A 388 16.26 -14.97 51.79
CA PHE A 388 17.21 -14.27 52.62
C PHE A 388 17.84 -15.23 53.62
N THR A 389 19.16 -15.32 53.62
CA THR A 389 19.90 -16.12 54.60
C THR A 389 20.86 -15.20 55.35
N PHE A 390 20.57 -14.96 56.61
CA PHE A 390 21.40 -14.09 57.47
C PHE A 390 22.54 -14.87 58.13
N SER A 391 23.67 -14.24 58.25
CA SER A 391 24.83 -14.79 58.96
C SER A 391 25.36 -13.80 60.00
N ASP A 392 25.91 -14.33 61.08
CA ASP A 392 26.57 -13.53 62.08
C ASP A 392 27.91 -12.96 61.58
N ILE A 393 28.59 -12.20 62.44
CA ILE A 393 29.90 -11.59 62.11
C ILE A 393 31.03 -12.63 61.90
N SER A 394 30.84 -13.89 62.34
CA SER A 394 31.75 -15.01 62.10
C SER A 394 31.41 -15.79 60.81
N GLY A 395 30.33 -15.46 60.14
CA GLY A 395 29.89 -16.11 58.91
C GLY A 395 28.99 -17.33 59.17
N GLN A 396 28.55 -17.57 60.41
CA GLN A 396 27.61 -18.66 60.74
C GLN A 396 26.19 -18.26 60.42
N THR A 397 25.45 -19.16 59.74
CA THR A 397 24.04 -18.92 59.39
C THR A 397 23.18 -18.82 60.66
N LEU A 398 22.42 -17.76 60.76
CA LEU A 398 21.47 -17.54 61.85
C LEU A 398 20.17 -18.33 61.65
N LEU A 399 19.56 -18.77 62.74
CA LEU A 399 18.23 -19.40 62.70
C LEU A 399 17.15 -18.34 62.41
N PRO A 400 16.13 -18.70 61.63
CA PRO A 400 15.72 -20.04 61.20
C PRO A 400 16.40 -20.53 59.88
N GLY A 401 17.48 -19.91 59.43
CA GLY A 401 18.13 -20.21 58.18
C GLY A 401 17.55 -19.38 57.04
N ALA A 402 17.20 -20.01 55.94
CA ALA A 402 16.65 -19.31 54.79
C ALA A 402 15.19 -18.84 55.04
N ILE A 403 14.98 -17.53 54.95
CA ILE A 403 13.65 -16.90 55.02
C ILE A 403 13.19 -16.67 53.56
N ARG A 404 12.12 -17.34 53.20
CA ARG A 404 11.52 -17.21 51.86
C ARG A 404 10.34 -16.25 51.92
N ALA A 405 10.32 -15.27 51.05
CA ALA A 405 9.23 -14.35 50.85
C ALA A 405 8.75 -14.34 49.38
N ASP A 406 7.46 -14.30 49.17
CA ASP A 406 6.88 -14.25 47.82
C ASP A 406 6.36 -12.85 47.55
N PHE A 407 7.07 -12.13 46.66
CA PHE A 407 6.75 -10.78 46.18
C PHE A 407 6.20 -10.80 44.75
N THR A 408 5.76 -11.95 44.22
CA THR A 408 5.32 -12.11 42.83
C THR A 408 4.22 -11.10 42.49
N GLN A 409 3.25 -10.90 43.39
CA GLN A 409 2.17 -9.94 43.13
C GLN A 409 2.64 -8.48 43.19
N ASP A 410 3.60 -8.17 44.05
CA ASP A 410 4.15 -6.83 44.20
C ASP A 410 4.95 -6.47 42.96
N PHE A 411 5.84 -7.35 42.47
CA PHE A 411 6.58 -7.18 41.22
C PHE A 411 5.65 -7.05 40.02
N ARG A 412 4.62 -7.92 39.93
CA ARG A 412 3.63 -7.82 38.85
C ARG A 412 2.91 -6.48 38.87
N THR A 413 2.51 -6.01 40.05
CA THR A 413 1.84 -4.71 40.21
C THR A 413 2.79 -3.55 39.83
N PHE A 414 4.06 -3.66 40.27
CA PHE A 414 5.08 -2.70 39.94
C PHE A 414 5.28 -2.61 38.40
N PHE A 415 5.57 -3.72 37.74
CA PHE A 415 5.81 -3.74 36.28
C PHE A 415 4.58 -3.32 35.46
N THR A 416 3.38 -3.59 35.92
CA THR A 416 2.16 -3.14 35.26
C THR A 416 1.96 -1.62 35.35
N LYS A 417 2.42 -0.99 36.44
CA LYS A 417 2.21 0.44 36.70
C LYS A 417 3.42 1.29 36.35
N ALA A 418 4.62 0.75 36.45
CA ALA A 418 5.86 1.48 36.19
C ALA A 418 6.12 1.60 34.70
N GLN A 419 6.40 2.81 34.23
CA GLN A 419 6.86 3.04 32.85
C GLN A 419 8.40 2.92 32.72
N ALA A 420 9.05 2.26 33.69
CA ALA A 420 10.50 2.13 33.78
C ALA A 420 11.07 0.96 32.95
N GLY A 421 10.25 0.33 32.10
CA GLY A 421 10.65 -0.89 31.39
C GLY A 421 10.87 -2.05 32.35
N SER A 422 11.93 -2.83 32.11
CA SER A 422 12.26 -4.02 32.92
C SER A 422 13.10 -3.71 34.18
N ALA A 423 13.43 -2.45 34.43
CA ALA A 423 14.16 -2.04 35.65
C ALA A 423 13.23 -2.11 36.89
N PHE A 424 13.79 -2.54 38.01
CA PHE A 424 13.07 -2.61 39.27
C PHE A 424 13.89 -2.05 40.43
N GLN A 425 13.18 -1.63 41.48
CA GLN A 425 13.72 -1.33 42.79
C GLN A 425 12.85 -2.04 43.85
N VAL A 426 13.49 -2.76 44.74
CA VAL A 426 12.82 -3.42 45.85
C VAL A 426 13.53 -3.05 47.19
N ARG A 427 12.74 -2.85 48.20
CA ARG A 427 13.19 -2.61 49.58
C ARG A 427 12.46 -3.56 50.51
N VAL A 428 13.23 -4.30 51.32
CA VAL A 428 12.69 -5.23 52.29
C VAL A 428 13.26 -4.90 53.64
N SER A 429 12.40 -4.73 54.62
CA SER A 429 12.73 -4.48 56.02
C SER A 429 12.41 -5.72 56.87
N PHE A 430 13.36 -6.08 57.73
CA PHE A 430 13.21 -7.16 58.69
C PHE A 430 13.26 -6.58 60.10
N PRO A 431 12.14 -6.51 60.79
CA PRO A 431 12.14 -6.10 62.20
C PRO A 431 12.86 -7.13 63.06
N VAL A 432 13.76 -6.69 63.88
CA VAL A 432 14.57 -7.54 64.76
C VAL A 432 14.33 -7.16 66.22
N THR A 433 14.05 -8.16 67.03
CA THR A 433 13.97 -7.97 68.48
C THR A 433 15.33 -8.25 69.07
N GLY A 434 15.95 -7.25 69.68
CA GLY A 434 17.25 -7.35 70.29
C GLY A 434 18.38 -6.58 69.57
N ASP A 435 19.61 -6.96 69.83
CA ASP A 435 20.79 -6.32 69.28
C ASP A 435 21.09 -6.81 67.85
N THR A 436 21.12 -5.92 66.89
CA THR A 436 21.41 -6.21 65.47
C THR A 436 22.92 -6.20 65.19
N SER A 437 23.79 -5.79 66.13
CA SER A 437 25.24 -5.66 65.89
C SER A 437 25.94 -6.97 65.57
N GLY A 438 25.39 -8.09 66.06
CA GLY A 438 25.87 -9.45 65.80
C GLY A 438 25.54 -9.99 64.40
N ILE A 439 24.72 -9.31 63.62
CA ILE A 439 24.32 -9.76 62.27
C ILE A 439 25.33 -9.17 61.24
N GLY A 440 26.17 -10.01 60.61
CA GLY A 440 27.25 -9.61 59.75
C GLY A 440 26.85 -9.42 58.29
N SER A 441 26.10 -10.38 57.77
CA SER A 441 25.78 -10.40 56.33
C SER A 441 24.42 -11.04 56.04
N VAL A 442 23.97 -10.86 54.77
CA VAL A 442 22.83 -11.56 54.25
C VAL A 442 23.12 -12.00 52.80
N ASP A 443 22.79 -13.26 52.51
CA ASP A 443 22.73 -13.77 51.15
C ASP A 443 21.26 -13.62 50.65
N VAL A 444 21.10 -12.85 49.59
CA VAL A 444 19.83 -12.62 48.95
C VAL A 444 19.78 -13.40 47.66
N GLN A 445 18.77 -14.24 47.49
CA GLN A 445 18.46 -14.90 46.21
C GLN A 445 17.14 -14.35 45.70
N LEU A 446 17.12 -13.96 44.44
CA LEU A 446 15.94 -13.50 43.75
C LEU A 446 15.76 -14.32 42.45
N SER A 447 14.53 -14.84 42.25
CA SER A 447 14.22 -15.71 41.10
C SER A 447 13.23 -15.08 40.16
N ASN A 448 13.42 -15.35 38.86
CA ASN A 448 12.46 -15.12 37.80
C ASN A 448 12.21 -16.42 37.02
N SER A 449 11.39 -16.39 35.96
CA SER A 449 11.11 -17.57 35.11
C SER A 449 12.33 -18.12 34.36
N ALA A 450 13.40 -17.34 34.21
CA ALA A 450 14.62 -17.74 33.48
C ALA A 450 15.78 -18.18 34.41
N GLY A 451 15.66 -17.97 35.73
CA GLY A 451 16.70 -18.43 36.65
C GLY A 451 16.74 -17.72 38.01
N ILE A 452 17.80 -17.96 38.74
CA ILE A 452 18.04 -17.40 40.06
C ILE A 452 19.29 -16.54 40.04
N LYS A 453 19.24 -15.37 40.68
CA LYS A 453 20.38 -14.51 40.94
C LYS A 453 20.63 -14.41 42.42
N SER A 454 21.89 -14.61 42.84
CA SER A 454 22.32 -14.49 44.24
C SER A 454 23.21 -13.29 44.42
N GLN A 455 23.09 -12.62 45.55
CA GLN A 455 23.95 -11.50 45.97
C GLN A 455 24.24 -11.62 47.45
N HIS A 456 25.58 -11.58 47.81
CA HIS A 456 26.04 -11.49 49.17
C HIS A 456 26.22 -10.03 49.58
N LEU A 457 25.63 -9.64 50.71
CA LEU A 457 25.68 -8.28 51.22
C LEU A 457 26.19 -8.27 52.67
N ILE A 458 27.12 -7.38 52.95
CA ILE A 458 27.61 -7.09 54.30
C ILE A 458 26.85 -5.90 54.84
N PHE A 459 26.32 -6.00 56.07
CA PHE A 459 25.61 -4.92 56.73
C PHE A 459 26.52 -3.75 57.07
N GLN A 460 26.13 -2.59 56.66
CA GLN A 460 26.77 -1.31 57.01
C GLN A 460 26.10 -0.69 58.22
#